data_92018fd6f31e195437d8af74545f3949
#
_entry.id   92018fd6f31e195437d8af74545f3949
#
_cell.length_a   1.000
_cell.length_b   1.000
_cell.length_c   1.000
_cell.angle_alpha   90.00
_cell.angle_beta   90.00
_cell.angle_gamma   90.00
#
_symmetry.space_group_name_H-M   'P 1'
#
loop_
_entity.id
_entity.type
_entity.pdbx_description
1 polymer ?
#
loop_
_entity_poly.entity_id
_entity_poly.type
_entity_poly.pdbx_seq_one_letter_code
_entity_poly.pdbx_strand_id
1 'polypeptide(L)'
;MKNMKSVYDGCSNTFTYDRPAFVKEPETTTTTAKPTTTTTATKPTTTKYTVTGTLPNARVKASKSNYDLRIKLPSGVTSYYLEDKYTSRQLFMSCAGNYVSHFNNASNRYAKSSMSGFTVKYNSTKKRTYVYVKASSSYRGYAVSFDNGYAYIKWGTPKTMYKNILVLDAGHGGSDSGATGNRLREKDLTLSIVLAAKKQFDKDKNYAVYYTRTTDTYPSLTARSQLANDVGADYFLSCHINSASATAKGSETLYNSQGYKATNGVTSYKWAANVHNFTKAATGFTNRGLVNRTGLAVLRHTRTASTLTEFGFITNKTEAASMKANTDKYGKAMFNSVVKMFQTNPSKR
;
A
#
# COMPACT_ATOMS: atom_id res chain seq x y z
N MET A 1 -27.29 26.61 2.64
CA MET A 1 -26.10 26.27 1.84
C MET A 1 -24.87 26.74 2.62
N LYS A 2 -24.23 25.85 3.36
CA LYS A 2 -22.96 26.14 4.07
C LYS A 2 -21.87 25.29 3.45
N ASN A 3 -20.80 25.97 3.03
CA ASN A 3 -19.62 25.41 2.38
C ASN A 3 -18.99 24.28 3.21
N MET A 4 -18.94 23.09 2.64
CA MET A 4 -18.01 22.05 3.10
C MET A 4 -16.64 22.32 2.48
N LYS A 5 -15.76 22.99 3.24
CA LYS A 5 -14.32 23.00 2.97
C LYS A 5 -13.78 21.58 3.12
N SER A 6 -13.15 21.09 2.09
CA SER A 6 -12.41 19.82 2.11
C SER A 6 -11.21 19.96 3.04
N VAL A 7 -11.23 19.26 4.16
CA VAL A 7 -10.06 19.11 5.04
C VAL A 7 -9.18 18.01 4.42
N TYR A 8 -8.32 18.41 3.48
CA TYR A 8 -7.15 17.66 3.05
C TYR A 8 -5.92 18.45 3.53
N ASP A 9 -5.70 18.46 4.84
CA ASP A 9 -4.45 18.91 5.43
C ASP A 9 -3.66 17.72 5.95
N GLY A 10 -2.62 17.37 5.21
CA GLY A 10 -1.25 17.32 5.64
C GLY A 10 -0.88 16.23 6.66
N CYS A 11 -0.56 15.01 6.19
CA CYS A 11 0.53 14.26 6.83
C CYS A 11 1.76 14.37 5.92
N SER A 12 2.50 15.47 6.07
CA SER A 12 3.85 15.60 5.51
C SER A 12 4.83 14.93 6.47
N ASN A 13 5.26 13.69 6.16
CA ASN A 13 6.43 13.13 6.81
C ASN A 13 7.68 13.78 6.18
N THR A 14 8.30 14.68 6.91
CA THR A 14 9.57 15.30 6.54
C THR A 14 10.69 14.40 7.07
N PHE A 15 11.46 13.78 6.16
CA PHE A 15 12.66 13.04 6.55
C PHE A 15 13.87 13.96 6.44
N THR A 16 14.55 14.22 7.57
CA THR A 16 15.89 14.81 7.61
C THR A 16 16.91 13.71 7.69
N TYR A 17 17.82 13.68 6.73
CA TYR A 17 18.99 12.78 6.80
C TYR A 17 20.18 13.56 7.36
N ASP A 18 20.56 13.26 8.61
CA ASP A 18 21.82 13.72 9.17
C ASP A 18 22.97 12.81 8.67
N ARG A 19 24.01 13.43 8.21
CA ARG A 19 25.23 12.74 7.76
C ARG A 19 26.07 12.37 8.97
N PRO A 20 26.52 11.11 9.16
CA PRO A 20 27.52 10.80 10.17
C PRO A 20 28.85 11.49 9.80
N ALA A 21 29.50 12.06 10.80
CA ALA A 21 30.80 12.72 10.66
C ALA A 21 31.86 11.72 10.16
N PHE A 22 32.62 12.14 9.13
CA PHE A 22 33.76 11.36 8.66
C PHE A 22 34.91 11.46 9.66
N VAL A 23 35.47 10.31 10.03
CA VAL A 23 36.73 10.21 10.77
C VAL A 23 37.87 10.61 9.81
N LYS A 24 38.71 11.59 10.22
CA LYS A 24 39.87 12.04 9.51
C LYS A 24 40.98 10.99 9.56
N GLU A 25 41.55 10.61 8.43
CA GLU A 25 42.85 9.95 8.37
C GLU A 25 43.99 10.96 8.60
N PRO A 26 45.16 10.56 9.18
CA PRO A 26 46.21 11.47 9.55
C PRO A 26 47.01 12.01 8.33
N GLU A 27 47.18 13.31 8.30
CA GLU A 27 47.96 14.04 7.27
C GLU A 27 49.46 13.92 7.51
N THR A 28 50.18 13.53 6.47
CA THR A 28 51.64 13.69 6.38
C THR A 28 51.95 15.13 6.01
N THR A 29 52.73 15.80 6.86
CA THR A 29 53.20 17.17 6.71
C THR A 29 54.27 17.30 5.63
N THR A 30 54.03 18.14 4.63
CA THR A 30 55.08 18.83 3.87
C THR A 30 54.75 20.32 3.77
N THR A 31 55.59 21.13 4.39
CA THR A 31 55.54 22.59 4.43
C THR A 31 56.01 23.19 3.10
N THR A 32 55.16 23.96 2.42
CA THR A 32 55.57 25.08 1.55
C THR A 32 54.54 26.20 1.60
N ALA A 33 54.97 27.37 2.04
CA ALA A 33 54.14 28.54 2.19
C ALA A 33 53.97 29.29 0.87
N LYS A 34 52.68 29.72 0.57
CA LYS A 34 52.26 30.97 -0.10
C LYS A 34 50.84 30.85 -0.69
N PRO A 35 50.14 31.95 -0.97
CA PRO A 35 49.58 33.00 -0.10
C PRO A 35 48.06 32.84 0.12
N THR A 36 47.64 33.43 1.19
CA THR A 36 46.24 33.48 1.70
C THR A 36 45.29 34.10 0.69
N THR A 37 44.45 33.29 0.07
CA THR A 37 43.16 33.74 -0.45
C THR A 37 42.11 33.12 0.45
N THR A 38 41.48 33.95 1.28
CA THR A 38 40.38 33.56 2.16
C THR A 38 39.14 33.27 1.32
N THR A 39 39.04 32.07 0.80
CA THR A 39 37.79 31.56 0.28
C THR A 39 37.00 31.00 1.48
N THR A 40 36.02 31.75 1.92
CA THR A 40 34.99 31.27 2.87
C THR A 40 34.35 30.04 2.25
N ALA A 41 34.77 28.86 2.70
CA ALA A 41 34.12 27.59 2.34
C ALA A 41 32.69 27.63 2.90
N THR A 42 31.75 27.97 2.06
CA THR A 42 30.33 27.79 2.38
C THR A 42 30.05 26.30 2.66
N LYS A 43 29.69 25.98 3.88
CA LYS A 43 29.23 24.64 4.31
C LYS A 43 28.20 24.14 3.26
N PRO A 44 28.38 22.94 2.69
CA PRO A 44 27.41 22.44 1.70
C PRO A 44 26.05 22.37 2.31
N THR A 45 25.12 23.19 1.81
CA THR A 45 23.73 23.21 2.23
C THR A 45 23.09 21.93 1.73
N THR A 46 22.78 21.02 2.63
CA THR A 46 22.08 19.75 2.29
C THR A 46 20.67 20.10 1.80
N THR A 47 20.36 19.80 0.55
CA THR A 47 19.01 20.02 0.00
C THR A 47 18.02 19.13 0.72
N LYS A 48 17.04 19.73 1.38
CA LYS A 48 15.95 19.03 2.06
C LYS A 48 14.86 18.67 1.06
N TYR A 49 14.49 17.39 0.97
CA TYR A 49 13.42 16.91 0.10
C TYR A 49 12.15 16.61 0.90
N THR A 50 11.01 17.03 0.37
CA THR A 50 9.68 16.68 0.90
C THR A 50 9.09 15.56 0.06
N VAL A 51 8.76 14.44 0.70
CA VAL A 51 8.20 13.25 0.04
C VAL A 51 6.82 12.94 0.60
N THR A 52 5.83 12.95 -0.29
CA THR A 52 4.45 12.57 0.03
C THR A 52 4.04 11.33 -0.76
N GLY A 53 2.82 10.83 -0.56
CA GLY A 53 2.27 9.71 -1.32
C GLY A 53 2.02 8.47 -0.49
N THR A 54 1.70 7.37 -1.16
CA THR A 54 1.24 6.12 -0.55
C THR A 54 2.25 4.98 -0.65
N LEU A 55 3.49 5.27 -1.08
CA LEU A 55 4.54 4.25 -1.14
C LEU A 55 4.80 3.69 0.27
N PRO A 56 4.68 2.36 0.49
CA PRO A 56 4.93 1.77 1.80
C PRO A 56 6.39 1.91 2.23
N ASN A 57 6.62 1.95 3.55
CA ASN A 57 7.97 1.95 4.11
C ASN A 57 8.69 0.64 3.79
N ALA A 58 9.79 0.75 3.08
CA ALA A 58 10.62 -0.41 2.79
C ALA A 58 11.54 -0.73 3.98
N ARG A 59 11.79 -2.02 4.22
CA ARG A 59 12.78 -2.50 5.18
C ARG A 59 14.23 -2.42 4.67
N VAL A 60 14.38 -2.18 3.36
CA VAL A 60 15.67 -1.98 2.70
C VAL A 60 15.81 -0.50 2.37
N LYS A 61 16.96 0.11 2.66
CA LYS A 61 17.23 1.50 2.30
C LYS A 61 17.84 1.58 0.91
N ALA A 62 17.29 2.44 0.07
CA ALA A 62 17.96 2.92 -1.13
C ALA A 62 18.99 4.01 -0.73
N SER A 63 20.16 4.03 -1.36
CA SER A 63 21.20 5.01 -1.10
C SER A 63 22.17 5.13 -2.29
N LYS A 64 23.11 6.06 -2.23
CA LYS A 64 24.18 6.22 -3.24
C LYS A 64 24.98 4.92 -3.48
N SER A 65 25.16 4.09 -2.46
CA SER A 65 25.85 2.79 -2.55
C SER A 65 24.90 1.63 -2.86
N ASN A 66 23.61 1.72 -2.53
CA ASN A 66 22.63 0.65 -2.67
C ASN A 66 21.39 1.11 -3.47
N TYR A 67 21.43 0.97 -4.78
CA TYR A 67 20.33 1.28 -5.69
C TYR A 67 20.38 0.40 -6.94
N ASP A 68 19.26 0.28 -7.61
CA ASP A 68 19.12 -0.33 -8.93
C ASP A 68 19.00 0.72 -10.02
N LEU A 69 18.37 1.87 -9.71
CA LEU A 69 18.25 3.02 -10.60
C LEU A 69 18.56 4.32 -9.84
N ARG A 70 19.41 5.15 -10.40
CA ARG A 70 19.65 6.53 -9.97
C ARG A 70 19.11 7.49 -11.03
N ILE A 71 18.39 8.52 -10.59
CA ILE A 71 17.83 9.56 -11.45
C ILE A 71 18.32 10.92 -10.95
N LYS A 72 18.94 11.72 -11.83
CA LYS A 72 19.25 13.11 -11.55
C LYS A 72 17.96 13.92 -11.50
N LEU A 73 17.78 14.71 -10.48
CA LEU A 73 16.58 15.51 -10.27
C LEU A 73 16.69 16.87 -10.93
N PRO A 74 15.59 17.48 -11.39
CA PRO A 74 15.62 18.85 -11.89
C PRO A 74 16.05 19.82 -10.77
N SER A 75 16.85 20.82 -11.14
CA SER A 75 17.29 21.86 -10.20
C SER A 75 16.10 22.61 -9.59
N GLY A 76 16.16 22.89 -8.30
CA GLY A 76 15.11 23.61 -7.56
C GLY A 76 13.88 22.80 -7.24
N VAL A 77 13.76 21.55 -7.71
CA VAL A 77 12.61 20.68 -7.38
C VAL A 77 12.94 19.84 -6.15
N THR A 78 12.24 20.13 -5.05
CA THR A 78 12.46 19.48 -3.75
C THR A 78 11.26 18.68 -3.25
N SER A 79 10.10 18.75 -3.94
CA SER A 79 8.86 18.07 -3.51
C SER A 79 8.44 17.00 -4.50
N TYR A 80 8.29 15.77 -4.01
CA TYR A 80 7.92 14.60 -4.81
C TYR A 80 6.79 13.82 -4.17
N TYR A 81 5.91 13.25 -5.03
CA TYR A 81 4.90 12.29 -4.65
C TYR A 81 5.30 10.90 -5.15
N LEU A 82 5.20 9.88 -4.30
CA LEU A 82 5.55 8.49 -4.60
C LEU A 82 4.38 7.55 -4.35
N GLU A 83 4.20 6.58 -5.26
CA GLU A 83 3.17 5.55 -5.15
C GLU A 83 3.65 4.24 -5.78
N ASP A 84 3.35 3.11 -5.17
CA ASP A 84 3.47 1.80 -5.81
C ASP A 84 2.18 1.51 -6.61
N LYS A 85 2.23 1.73 -7.91
CA LYS A 85 1.16 1.37 -8.84
C LYS A 85 1.25 -0.11 -9.20
N TYR A 86 1.06 -0.97 -8.20
CA TYR A 86 1.24 -2.41 -8.33
C TYR A 86 0.37 -3.04 -9.44
N THR A 87 -0.82 -2.51 -9.73
CA THR A 87 -1.69 -3.00 -10.81
C THR A 87 -1.03 -2.90 -12.19
N SER A 88 -0.22 -1.87 -12.41
CA SER A 88 0.61 -1.70 -13.61
C SER A 88 2.08 -2.14 -13.43
N ARG A 89 2.44 -2.66 -12.23
CA ARG A 89 3.81 -3.09 -11.89
C ARG A 89 4.83 -1.97 -11.96
N GLN A 90 4.47 -0.75 -11.52
CA GLN A 90 5.30 0.44 -11.67
C GLN A 90 5.42 1.22 -10.36
N LEU A 91 6.63 1.69 -10.08
CA LEU A 91 6.80 2.83 -9.19
C LEU A 91 6.38 4.09 -9.93
N PHE A 92 5.53 4.88 -9.31
CA PHE A 92 5.12 6.18 -9.78
C PHE A 92 5.79 7.27 -8.94
N MET A 93 6.42 8.24 -9.61
CA MET A 93 6.96 9.44 -9.01
C MET A 93 6.39 10.66 -9.75
N SER A 94 6.03 11.71 -9.03
CA SER A 94 5.65 12.96 -9.69
C SER A 94 6.15 14.19 -8.96
N CYS A 95 6.40 15.26 -9.73
CA CYS A 95 6.76 16.58 -9.23
C CYS A 95 5.99 17.68 -9.98
N ALA A 96 5.85 18.85 -9.38
CA ALA A 96 5.27 20.02 -10.05
C ALA A 96 6.19 20.49 -11.18
N GLY A 97 5.59 21.07 -12.24
CA GLY A 97 6.32 21.59 -13.41
C GLY A 97 6.44 20.57 -14.55
N ASN A 98 6.92 21.06 -15.72
CA ASN A 98 7.18 20.25 -16.90
C ASN A 98 8.67 19.96 -17.04
N TYR A 99 9.06 18.74 -16.70
CA TYR A 99 10.44 18.25 -16.75
C TYR A 99 10.57 17.01 -17.64
N VAL A 100 9.69 16.86 -18.64
CA VAL A 100 9.71 15.68 -19.53
C VAL A 100 11.07 15.55 -20.23
N SER A 101 11.59 16.62 -20.79
CA SER A 101 12.90 16.62 -21.47
C SER A 101 14.04 16.25 -20.52
N HIS A 102 14.01 16.77 -19.26
CA HIS A 102 15.00 16.45 -18.24
C HIS A 102 15.02 14.96 -17.91
N PHE A 103 13.85 14.36 -17.60
CA PHE A 103 13.78 12.96 -17.22
C PHE A 103 13.96 12.00 -18.41
N ASN A 104 13.64 12.41 -19.63
CA ASN A 104 13.88 11.60 -20.83
C ASN A 104 15.34 11.62 -21.28
N ASN A 105 16.14 12.60 -20.84
CA ASN A 105 17.57 12.62 -21.15
C ASN A 105 18.27 11.42 -20.48
N ALA A 106 18.86 10.55 -21.30
CA ALA A 106 19.52 9.33 -20.83
C ALA A 106 20.69 9.61 -19.87
N SER A 107 21.41 10.75 -20.02
CA SER A 107 22.50 11.16 -19.14
C SER A 107 22.04 11.46 -17.71
N ASN A 108 20.74 11.69 -17.50
CA ASN A 108 20.17 11.92 -16.17
C ASN A 108 19.74 10.63 -15.46
N ARG A 109 20.01 9.46 -16.06
CA ARG A 109 19.65 8.14 -15.48
C ARG A 109 20.83 7.20 -15.54
N TYR A 110 20.96 6.41 -14.49
CA TYR A 110 21.92 5.32 -14.45
C TYR A 110 21.28 4.11 -13.77
N ALA A 111 21.14 3.02 -14.50
CA ALA A 111 20.59 1.76 -14.00
C ALA A 111 21.72 0.74 -13.78
N LYS A 112 21.81 0.18 -12.58
CA LYS A 112 22.69 -0.95 -12.25
C LYS A 112 22.04 -2.29 -12.57
N SER A 113 20.71 -2.33 -12.53
CA SER A 113 19.91 -3.52 -12.79
C SER A 113 19.03 -3.30 -14.02
N SER A 114 18.74 -4.36 -14.76
CA SER A 114 17.78 -4.32 -15.86
C SER A 114 16.41 -3.88 -15.37
N MET A 115 15.70 -3.10 -16.17
CA MET A 115 14.32 -2.69 -15.93
C MET A 115 13.48 -2.88 -17.20
N SER A 116 12.19 -3.18 -17.03
CA SER A 116 11.27 -3.44 -18.14
C SER A 116 10.72 -2.17 -18.80
N GLY A 117 10.88 -1.00 -18.18
CA GLY A 117 10.44 0.25 -18.79
C GLY A 117 10.65 1.48 -17.91
N PHE A 118 10.74 2.61 -18.60
CA PHE A 118 10.80 3.95 -18.02
C PHE A 118 9.97 4.89 -18.90
N THR A 119 8.98 5.53 -18.32
CA THR A 119 8.06 6.39 -19.07
C THR A 119 7.90 7.72 -18.35
N VAL A 120 7.97 8.81 -19.10
CA VAL A 120 7.77 10.17 -18.58
C VAL A 120 6.64 10.83 -19.34
N LYS A 121 5.71 11.47 -18.62
CA LYS A 121 4.57 12.20 -19.18
C LYS A 121 4.37 13.50 -18.42
N TYR A 122 3.88 14.52 -19.13
CA TYR A 122 3.37 15.73 -18.50
C TYR A 122 1.86 15.70 -18.44
N ASN A 123 1.30 15.93 -17.27
CA ASN A 123 -0.12 16.14 -17.09
C ASN A 123 -0.39 17.64 -17.03
N SER A 124 -0.94 18.20 -18.10
CA SER A 124 -1.20 19.64 -18.25
C SER A 124 -2.26 20.15 -17.28
N THR A 125 -3.30 19.34 -17.00
CA THR A 125 -4.36 19.69 -16.05
C THR A 125 -3.83 19.79 -14.61
N LYS A 126 -2.97 18.86 -14.22
CA LYS A 126 -2.35 18.86 -12.88
C LYS A 126 -1.06 19.67 -12.80
N LYS A 127 -0.57 20.16 -13.93
CA LYS A 127 0.72 20.87 -14.09
C LYS A 127 1.89 20.11 -13.44
N ARG A 128 1.96 18.78 -13.65
CA ARG A 128 2.94 17.88 -13.03
C ARG A 128 3.61 16.97 -14.04
N THR A 129 4.89 16.71 -13.84
CA THR A 129 5.61 15.64 -14.53
C THR A 129 5.40 14.33 -13.77
N TYR A 130 5.08 13.29 -14.52
CA TYR A 130 4.86 11.91 -14.07
C TYR A 130 5.98 11.03 -14.60
N VAL A 131 6.65 10.31 -13.71
CA VAL A 131 7.70 9.34 -14.02
C VAL A 131 7.23 7.96 -13.57
N TYR A 132 7.27 7.00 -14.47
CA TYR A 132 6.90 5.60 -14.20
C TYR A 132 8.13 4.72 -14.41
N VAL A 133 8.50 3.97 -13.38
CA VAL A 133 9.60 3.01 -13.42
C VAL A 133 9.03 1.60 -13.33
N LYS A 134 9.19 0.82 -14.39
CA LYS A 134 8.80 -0.60 -14.43
C LYS A 134 10.03 -1.47 -14.28
N ALA A 135 10.29 -1.93 -13.07
CA ALA A 135 11.45 -2.75 -12.78
C ALA A 135 11.33 -4.17 -13.40
N SER A 136 10.11 -4.73 -13.48
CA SER A 136 9.84 -6.08 -13.99
C SER A 136 8.38 -6.23 -14.39
N SER A 137 8.03 -7.29 -15.11
CA SER A 137 6.66 -7.74 -15.34
C SER A 137 6.01 -8.37 -14.10
N SER A 138 6.81 -8.84 -13.13
CA SER A 138 6.33 -9.37 -11.86
C SER A 138 6.10 -8.23 -10.84
N TYR A 139 5.37 -8.51 -9.76
CA TYR A 139 5.22 -7.58 -8.64
C TYR A 139 6.58 -7.24 -8.02
N ARG A 140 6.80 -5.95 -7.76
CA ARG A 140 7.99 -5.43 -7.07
C ARG A 140 7.57 -4.50 -5.95
N GLY A 141 8.36 -4.49 -4.89
CA GLY A 141 8.36 -3.44 -3.88
C GLY A 141 9.51 -2.50 -4.15
N TYR A 142 9.41 -1.27 -3.64
CA TYR A 142 10.35 -0.21 -3.92
C TYR A 142 10.79 0.49 -2.63
N ALA A 143 12.06 0.89 -2.59
CA ALA A 143 12.59 1.89 -1.67
C ALA A 143 13.10 3.07 -2.50
N VAL A 144 12.82 4.29 -2.06
CA VAL A 144 13.29 5.51 -2.71
C VAL A 144 13.91 6.42 -1.66
N SER A 145 15.09 6.95 -1.98
CA SER A 145 15.72 8.02 -1.19
C SER A 145 16.18 9.14 -2.10
N PHE A 146 16.29 10.33 -1.53
CA PHE A 146 16.70 11.55 -2.22
C PHE A 146 17.93 12.11 -1.53
N ASP A 147 19.00 12.34 -2.31
CA ASP A 147 20.25 12.92 -1.80
C ASP A 147 21.01 13.64 -2.92
N ASN A 148 21.55 14.82 -2.61
CA ASN A 148 22.45 15.58 -3.48
C ASN A 148 22.00 15.68 -4.95
N GLY A 149 20.74 16.02 -5.20
CA GLY A 149 20.18 16.19 -6.55
C GLY A 149 19.85 14.87 -7.25
N TYR A 150 19.79 13.74 -6.54
CA TYR A 150 19.45 12.44 -7.11
C TYR A 150 18.34 11.75 -6.33
N ALA A 151 17.50 11.00 -7.05
CA ALA A 151 16.67 9.94 -6.50
C ALA A 151 17.38 8.59 -6.69
N TYR A 152 17.51 7.83 -5.61
CA TYR A 152 18.03 6.47 -5.60
C TYR A 152 16.86 5.52 -5.37
N ILE A 153 16.67 4.59 -6.29
CA ILE A 153 15.56 3.64 -6.29
C ILE A 153 16.14 2.22 -6.18
N LYS A 154 15.69 1.48 -5.17
CA LYS A 154 15.97 0.06 -4.97
C LYS A 154 14.68 -0.71 -5.10
N TRP A 155 14.70 -1.88 -5.75
CA TRP A 155 13.54 -2.77 -5.85
C TRP A 155 13.89 -4.23 -5.52
N GLY A 156 12.87 -4.98 -5.24
CA GLY A 156 12.94 -6.41 -4.96
C GLY A 156 11.55 -7.02 -5.03
N THR A 157 11.40 -8.29 -4.67
CA THR A 157 10.06 -8.85 -4.48
C THR A 157 9.37 -8.12 -3.34
N PRO A 158 8.03 -8.00 -3.32
CA PRO A 158 7.35 -7.33 -2.20
C PRO A 158 7.77 -7.92 -0.84
N LYS A 159 7.90 -9.24 -0.77
CA LYS A 159 8.33 -9.98 0.42
C LYS A 159 9.72 -9.57 0.93
N THR A 160 10.65 -9.20 0.06
CA THR A 160 11.99 -8.73 0.46
C THR A 160 12.01 -7.25 0.81
N MET A 161 11.09 -6.47 0.25
CA MET A 161 11.07 -5.01 0.40
C MET A 161 10.22 -4.54 1.57
N TYR A 162 9.09 -5.19 1.85
CA TYR A 162 8.13 -4.73 2.86
C TYR A 162 8.05 -5.70 4.06
N LYS A 163 7.84 -5.12 5.25
CA LYS A 163 7.73 -5.89 6.49
C LYS A 163 6.35 -6.54 6.62
N ASN A 164 5.29 -5.78 6.41
CA ASN A 164 3.92 -6.20 6.62
C ASN A 164 3.17 -6.13 5.29
N ILE A 165 2.72 -7.26 4.78
CA ILE A 165 2.03 -7.34 3.48
C ILE A 165 0.64 -7.93 3.69
N LEU A 166 -0.37 -7.20 3.22
CA LEU A 166 -1.77 -7.58 3.28
C LEU A 166 -2.38 -7.58 1.89
N VAL A 167 -3.28 -8.51 1.62
CA VAL A 167 -4.22 -8.40 0.50
C VAL A 167 -5.63 -8.20 1.06
N LEU A 168 -6.28 -7.13 0.63
CA LEU A 168 -7.70 -6.88 0.85
C LEU A 168 -8.48 -7.18 -0.42
N ASP A 169 -9.49 -8.01 -0.28
CA ASP A 169 -10.36 -8.43 -1.36
C ASP A 169 -11.75 -7.83 -1.18
N ALA A 170 -12.20 -7.03 -2.15
CA ALA A 170 -13.59 -6.61 -2.26
C ALA A 170 -14.33 -7.67 -3.07
N GLY A 171 -15.20 -8.45 -2.43
CA GLY A 171 -15.93 -9.52 -3.07
C GLY A 171 -16.72 -9.04 -4.29
N HIS A 172 -16.94 -9.94 -5.26
CA HIS A 172 -17.67 -9.67 -6.50
C HIS A 172 -17.08 -8.53 -7.35
N GLY A 173 -17.89 -7.87 -8.19
CA GLY A 173 -17.49 -6.71 -9.01
C GLY A 173 -17.79 -6.90 -10.49
N GLY A 174 -17.84 -5.78 -11.26
CA GLY A 174 -18.12 -5.81 -12.68
C GLY A 174 -19.43 -6.49 -13.02
N SER A 175 -19.38 -7.59 -13.78
CA SER A 175 -20.55 -8.40 -14.16
C SER A 175 -21.14 -9.22 -13.03
N ASP A 176 -20.39 -9.47 -11.96
CA ASP A 176 -20.85 -10.20 -10.77
C ASP A 176 -21.36 -9.22 -9.72
N SER A 177 -22.69 -9.13 -9.57
CA SER A 177 -23.32 -8.24 -8.57
C SER A 177 -23.12 -8.72 -7.14
N GLY A 178 -22.81 -10.01 -6.94
CA GLY A 178 -23.02 -10.69 -5.65
C GLY A 178 -24.50 -10.72 -5.28
N ALA A 179 -24.78 -10.89 -4.02
CA ALA A 179 -26.12 -10.85 -3.49
C ALA A 179 -26.79 -9.47 -3.71
N THR A 180 -28.11 -9.49 -3.90
CA THR A 180 -28.93 -8.28 -4.06
C THR A 180 -30.08 -8.29 -3.07
N GLY A 181 -30.41 -7.12 -2.52
CA GLY A 181 -31.51 -6.95 -1.59
C GLY A 181 -31.64 -5.49 -1.18
N ASN A 182 -32.87 -5.10 -0.80
CA ASN A 182 -33.15 -3.73 -0.33
C ASN A 182 -32.62 -2.62 -1.26
N ARG A 183 -32.67 -2.81 -2.58
CA ARG A 183 -32.15 -1.93 -3.65
C ARG A 183 -30.62 -1.73 -3.56
N LEU A 184 -29.89 -2.66 -2.97
CA LEU A 184 -28.42 -2.65 -2.87
C LEU A 184 -27.85 -3.87 -3.60
N ARG A 185 -26.60 -3.77 -4.02
CA ARG A 185 -25.80 -4.88 -4.56
C ARG A 185 -24.58 -5.07 -3.66
N GLU A 186 -24.26 -6.32 -3.38
CA GLU A 186 -23.12 -6.68 -2.54
C GLU A 186 -21.81 -6.09 -3.06
N LYS A 187 -21.57 -6.16 -4.37
CA LYS A 187 -20.35 -5.62 -5.00
C LYS A 187 -20.09 -4.15 -4.68
N ASP A 188 -21.14 -3.32 -4.55
CA ASP A 188 -21.01 -1.89 -4.28
C ASP A 188 -20.68 -1.65 -2.81
N LEU A 189 -21.29 -2.41 -1.90
CA LEU A 189 -21.03 -2.33 -0.46
C LEU A 189 -19.62 -2.81 -0.14
N THR A 190 -19.20 -3.96 -0.68
CA THR A 190 -17.86 -4.52 -0.43
C THR A 190 -16.76 -3.59 -0.95
N LEU A 191 -16.96 -3.00 -2.16
CA LEU A 191 -16.03 -2.00 -2.69
C LEU A 191 -15.97 -0.77 -1.78
N SER A 192 -17.11 -0.24 -1.34
CA SER A 192 -17.17 0.96 -0.49
C SER A 192 -16.46 0.73 0.86
N ILE A 193 -16.68 -0.43 1.50
CA ILE A 193 -16.02 -0.80 2.76
C ILE A 193 -14.51 -0.94 2.57
N VAL A 194 -14.06 -1.63 1.51
CA VAL A 194 -12.63 -1.80 1.22
C VAL A 194 -11.96 -0.48 0.89
N LEU A 195 -12.62 0.42 0.14
CA LEU A 195 -12.10 1.76 -0.13
C LEU A 195 -12.02 2.63 1.14
N ALA A 196 -12.95 2.46 2.09
CA ALA A 196 -12.87 3.12 3.39
C ALA A 196 -11.69 2.60 4.22
N ALA A 197 -11.41 1.28 4.20
CA ALA A 197 -10.19 0.72 4.78
C ALA A 197 -8.93 1.25 4.09
N LYS A 198 -8.94 1.34 2.75
CA LYS A 198 -7.84 1.90 1.96
C LYS A 198 -7.48 3.31 2.39
N LYS A 199 -8.46 4.19 2.64
CA LYS A 199 -8.22 5.56 3.14
C LYS A 199 -7.41 5.59 4.45
N GLN A 200 -7.54 4.57 5.31
CA GLN A 200 -6.76 4.46 6.54
C GLN A 200 -5.34 3.95 6.24
N PHE A 201 -5.21 2.91 5.41
CA PHE A 201 -3.90 2.36 5.03
C PHE A 201 -3.05 3.34 4.21
N ASP A 202 -3.65 4.19 3.37
CA ASP A 202 -2.93 5.21 2.61
C ASP A 202 -2.21 6.22 3.53
N LYS A 203 -2.67 6.36 4.79
CA LYS A 203 -2.04 7.19 5.83
C LYS A 203 -0.99 6.45 6.63
N ASP A 204 -1.05 5.12 6.69
CA ASP A 204 -0.12 4.29 7.47
C ASP A 204 0.80 3.46 6.55
N LYS A 205 1.97 4.00 6.30
CA LYS A 205 2.97 3.41 5.41
C LYS A 205 3.67 2.16 5.97
N ASN A 206 3.34 1.72 7.18
CA ASN A 206 3.91 0.51 7.76
C ASN A 206 3.36 -0.77 7.13
N TYR A 207 2.33 -0.66 6.29
CA TYR A 207 1.68 -1.76 5.62
C TYR A 207 1.75 -1.59 4.10
N ALA A 208 2.22 -2.62 3.39
CA ALA A 208 2.06 -2.75 1.96
C ALA A 208 0.74 -3.49 1.69
N VAL A 209 -0.27 -2.75 1.26
CA VAL A 209 -1.61 -3.29 1.04
C VAL A 209 -1.91 -3.36 -0.45
N TYR A 210 -2.25 -4.55 -0.91
CA TYR A 210 -2.68 -4.84 -2.27
C TYR A 210 -4.18 -5.11 -2.28
N TYR A 211 -4.88 -4.55 -3.22
CA TYR A 211 -6.34 -4.67 -3.34
C TYR A 211 -6.65 -5.49 -4.58
N THR A 212 -7.56 -6.45 -4.48
CA THR A 212 -7.98 -7.23 -5.66
C THR A 212 -8.68 -6.36 -6.68
N ARG A 213 -9.42 -5.34 -6.20
CA ARG A 213 -10.00 -4.26 -7.00
C ARG A 213 -10.18 -2.99 -6.19
N THR A 214 -10.13 -1.86 -6.86
CA THR A 214 -10.42 -0.52 -6.30
C THR A 214 -11.43 0.25 -7.15
N THR A 215 -12.01 -0.43 -8.14
CA THR A 215 -13.08 0.05 -9.02
C THR A 215 -14.09 -1.07 -9.23
N ASP A 216 -15.18 -0.79 -9.95
CA ASP A 216 -16.18 -1.82 -10.29
C ASP A 216 -15.67 -2.71 -11.45
N THR A 217 -14.73 -3.59 -11.14
CA THR A 217 -14.17 -4.60 -12.04
C THR A 217 -14.34 -5.99 -11.43
N TYR A 218 -14.31 -7.05 -12.26
CA TYR A 218 -14.41 -8.44 -11.82
C TYR A 218 -13.07 -9.17 -11.91
N PRO A 219 -12.26 -9.24 -10.84
CA PRO A 219 -11.18 -10.22 -10.76
C PRO A 219 -11.75 -11.62 -10.55
N SER A 220 -11.29 -12.61 -11.31
CA SER A 220 -11.69 -14.00 -11.09
C SER A 220 -11.29 -14.49 -9.69
N LEU A 221 -11.94 -15.53 -9.19
CA LEU A 221 -11.61 -16.13 -7.89
C LEU A 221 -10.13 -16.54 -7.79
N THR A 222 -9.59 -17.08 -8.89
CA THR A 222 -8.16 -17.43 -8.98
C THR A 222 -7.27 -16.19 -8.92
N ALA A 223 -7.62 -15.11 -9.62
CA ALA A 223 -6.82 -13.89 -9.63
C ALA A 223 -6.74 -13.24 -8.22
N ARG A 224 -7.81 -13.35 -7.40
CA ARG A 224 -7.82 -12.84 -6.03
C ARG A 224 -6.79 -13.54 -5.14
N SER A 225 -6.82 -14.87 -5.12
CA SER A 225 -5.87 -15.69 -4.35
C SER A 225 -4.45 -15.61 -4.92
N GLN A 226 -4.32 -15.58 -6.26
CA GLN A 226 -3.02 -15.48 -6.92
C GLN A 226 -2.31 -14.16 -6.59
N LEU A 227 -3.04 -13.03 -6.48
CA LEU A 227 -2.45 -11.77 -6.03
C LEU A 227 -1.77 -11.93 -4.67
N ALA A 228 -2.44 -12.57 -3.70
CA ALA A 228 -1.86 -12.79 -2.37
C ALA A 228 -0.61 -13.67 -2.42
N ASN A 229 -0.63 -14.70 -3.26
CA ASN A 229 0.49 -15.63 -3.44
C ASN A 229 1.68 -14.93 -4.10
N ASP A 230 1.45 -14.14 -5.15
CA ASP A 230 2.50 -13.46 -5.93
C ASP A 230 3.22 -12.37 -5.13
N VAL A 231 2.48 -11.62 -4.31
CA VAL A 231 3.09 -10.58 -3.46
C VAL A 231 3.70 -11.16 -2.18
N GLY A 232 3.43 -12.43 -1.88
CA GLY A 232 3.83 -13.10 -0.65
C GLY A 232 3.20 -12.46 0.58
N ALA A 233 1.87 -12.30 0.56
CA ALA A 233 1.10 -11.69 1.64
C ALA A 233 1.29 -12.42 2.98
N ASP A 234 1.26 -11.68 4.09
CA ASP A 234 1.17 -12.27 5.43
C ASP A 234 -0.25 -12.71 5.73
N TYR A 235 -1.23 -11.91 5.29
CA TYR A 235 -2.65 -12.14 5.50
C TYR A 235 -3.47 -11.79 4.26
N PHE A 236 -4.56 -12.52 4.09
CA PHE A 236 -5.61 -12.23 3.10
C PHE A 236 -6.94 -12.02 3.84
N LEU A 237 -7.65 -10.94 3.51
CA LEU A 237 -8.97 -10.62 4.07
C LEU A 237 -9.94 -10.27 2.96
N SER A 238 -10.97 -11.09 2.81
CA SER A 238 -12.07 -10.85 1.86
C SER A 238 -13.27 -10.22 2.59
N CYS A 239 -13.88 -9.23 1.95
CA CYS A 239 -15.06 -8.50 2.40
C CYS A 239 -16.27 -8.94 1.59
N HIS A 240 -17.31 -9.41 2.27
CA HIS A 240 -18.55 -9.91 1.70
C HIS A 240 -19.77 -9.47 2.51
N ILE A 241 -20.96 -9.66 1.91
CA ILE A 241 -22.27 -9.40 2.53
C ILE A 241 -23.17 -10.59 2.26
N ASN A 242 -23.64 -11.22 3.30
CA ASN A 242 -24.45 -12.43 3.25
C ASN A 242 -25.87 -12.18 2.68
N SER A 243 -26.53 -13.27 2.29
CA SER A 243 -27.91 -13.25 1.79
C SER A 243 -28.63 -14.54 2.18
N ALA A 244 -29.87 -14.39 2.66
CA ALA A 244 -30.79 -15.50 2.95
C ALA A 244 -32.23 -14.95 2.99
N SER A 245 -33.10 -15.47 3.88
CA SER A 245 -34.44 -14.90 4.11
C SER A 245 -34.37 -13.46 4.63
N ALA A 246 -35.42 -12.68 4.49
CA ALA A 246 -35.50 -11.31 5.01
C ALA A 246 -35.34 -11.19 6.55
N THR A 247 -35.59 -12.29 7.26
CA THR A 247 -35.44 -12.38 8.72
C THR A 247 -34.04 -12.82 9.15
N ALA A 248 -33.22 -13.36 8.24
CA ALA A 248 -31.84 -13.73 8.52
C ALA A 248 -31.03 -12.47 8.88
N LYS A 249 -30.19 -12.59 9.90
CA LYS A 249 -29.40 -11.45 10.43
C LYS A 249 -28.11 -11.91 11.08
N GLY A 250 -27.19 -10.95 11.22
CA GLY A 250 -25.95 -11.13 11.98
C GLY A 250 -24.71 -11.15 11.11
N SER A 251 -23.55 -10.98 11.75
CA SER A 251 -22.24 -11.06 11.12
C SER A 251 -21.56 -12.39 11.44
N GLU A 252 -20.82 -12.92 10.48
CA GLU A 252 -20.00 -14.12 10.62
C GLU A 252 -18.66 -13.96 9.92
N THR A 253 -17.70 -14.79 10.27
CA THR A 253 -16.39 -14.76 9.62
C THR A 253 -15.96 -16.18 9.29
N LEU A 254 -15.65 -16.39 8.03
CA LEU A 254 -15.35 -17.67 7.45
C LEU A 254 -13.85 -17.90 7.39
N TYR A 255 -13.44 -19.12 7.65
CA TYR A 255 -12.04 -19.55 7.55
C TYR A 255 -11.95 -20.95 6.96
N ASN A 256 -10.75 -21.33 6.52
CA ASN A 256 -10.44 -22.69 6.10
C ASN A 256 -9.54 -23.35 7.15
N SER A 257 -10.04 -24.37 7.85
CA SER A 257 -9.26 -25.12 8.85
C SER A 257 -8.09 -25.88 8.26
N GLN A 258 -8.16 -26.24 6.96
CA GLN A 258 -7.12 -26.91 6.19
C GLN A 258 -6.25 -25.90 5.41
N GLY A 259 -6.48 -24.60 5.59
CA GLY A 259 -5.76 -23.54 4.90
C GLY A 259 -4.31 -23.36 5.40
N TYR A 260 -3.56 -22.61 4.64
CA TYR A 260 -2.18 -22.28 5.00
C TYR A 260 -2.14 -21.39 6.25
N LYS A 261 -1.02 -21.49 6.98
CA LYS A 261 -0.66 -20.55 8.05
C LYS A 261 0.12 -19.39 7.46
N ALA A 262 0.06 -18.22 8.11
CA ALA A 262 0.97 -17.13 7.86
C ALA A 262 2.41 -17.52 8.23
N THR A 263 3.41 -16.80 7.70
CA THR A 263 4.83 -17.08 7.95
C THR A 263 5.23 -17.01 9.43
N ASN A 264 4.47 -16.26 10.23
CA ASN A 264 4.64 -16.17 11.68
C ASN A 264 3.88 -17.25 12.49
N GLY A 265 3.26 -18.23 11.80
CA GLY A 265 2.54 -19.36 12.40
C GLY A 265 1.06 -19.09 12.70
N VAL A 266 0.54 -17.89 12.43
CA VAL A 266 -0.88 -17.57 12.61
C VAL A 266 -1.73 -18.43 11.68
N THR A 267 -2.72 -19.14 12.22
CA THR A 267 -3.69 -19.94 11.47
C THR A 267 -4.82 -19.09 10.90
N SER A 268 -5.51 -19.57 9.86
CA SER A 268 -6.72 -18.92 9.34
C SER A 268 -7.80 -18.76 10.42
N TYR A 269 -7.93 -19.71 11.34
CA TYR A 269 -8.85 -19.61 12.49
C TYR A 269 -8.49 -18.41 13.40
N LYS A 270 -7.23 -18.29 13.81
CA LYS A 270 -6.77 -17.17 14.66
C LYS A 270 -6.95 -15.83 13.95
N TRP A 271 -6.69 -15.79 12.65
CA TRP A 271 -6.91 -14.60 11.84
C TRP A 271 -8.40 -14.26 11.77
N ALA A 272 -9.28 -15.23 11.48
CA ALA A 272 -10.73 -15.05 11.45
C ALA A 272 -11.28 -14.58 12.80
N ALA A 273 -10.83 -15.15 13.92
CA ALA A 273 -11.26 -14.75 15.26
C ALA A 273 -10.92 -13.28 15.54
N ASN A 274 -9.71 -12.84 15.16
CA ASN A 274 -9.33 -11.44 15.29
C ASN A 274 -10.21 -10.52 14.43
N VAL A 275 -10.42 -10.84 13.13
CA VAL A 275 -11.28 -10.06 12.24
C VAL A 275 -12.70 -9.99 12.75
N HIS A 276 -13.25 -11.15 13.19
CA HIS A 276 -14.62 -11.26 13.69
C HIS A 276 -14.86 -10.35 14.91
N ASN A 277 -13.91 -10.27 15.83
CA ASN A 277 -14.02 -9.40 16.99
C ASN A 277 -14.23 -7.92 16.60
N PHE A 278 -13.53 -7.45 15.58
CA PHE A 278 -13.69 -6.09 15.08
C PHE A 278 -14.98 -5.92 14.25
N THR A 279 -15.33 -6.93 13.44
CA THR A 279 -16.56 -6.92 12.63
C THR A 279 -17.81 -6.84 13.52
N LYS A 280 -17.95 -7.74 14.49
CA LYS A 280 -19.10 -7.74 15.39
C LYS A 280 -19.21 -6.46 16.22
N ALA A 281 -18.08 -5.91 16.69
CA ALA A 281 -18.04 -4.65 17.44
C ALA A 281 -18.46 -3.45 16.57
N ALA A 282 -18.09 -3.46 15.29
CA ALA A 282 -18.44 -2.40 14.36
C ALA A 282 -19.90 -2.47 13.91
N THR A 283 -20.41 -3.66 13.62
CA THR A 283 -21.77 -3.86 13.14
C THR A 283 -22.79 -3.72 14.27
N GLY A 284 -22.50 -4.26 15.44
CA GLY A 284 -23.48 -4.44 16.53
C GLY A 284 -24.56 -5.45 16.20
N PHE A 285 -24.41 -6.21 15.11
CA PHE A 285 -25.38 -7.21 14.66
C PHE A 285 -25.27 -8.49 15.47
N THR A 286 -26.26 -9.37 15.33
CA THR A 286 -26.24 -10.70 15.93
C THR A 286 -24.94 -11.41 15.61
N ASN A 287 -24.29 -11.94 16.63
CA ASN A 287 -23.05 -12.70 16.49
C ASN A 287 -23.33 -14.11 16.00
N ARG A 288 -22.92 -14.45 14.78
CA ARG A 288 -23.02 -15.80 14.21
C ARG A 288 -21.72 -16.59 14.33
N GLY A 289 -20.66 -15.96 14.82
CA GLY A 289 -19.37 -16.61 15.11
C GLY A 289 -18.49 -16.88 13.91
N LEU A 290 -17.67 -17.91 14.06
CA LEU A 290 -16.71 -18.35 13.06
C LEU A 290 -17.23 -19.60 12.35
N VAL A 291 -17.14 -19.60 11.01
CA VAL A 291 -17.66 -20.71 10.18
C VAL A 291 -16.53 -21.34 9.38
N ASN A 292 -16.32 -22.63 9.55
CA ASN A 292 -15.33 -23.36 8.74
C ASN A 292 -15.88 -23.64 7.34
N ARG A 293 -15.16 -23.18 6.29
CA ARG A 293 -15.53 -23.31 4.87
C ARG A 293 -14.31 -23.73 4.05
N THR A 294 -14.01 -24.99 4.01
CA THR A 294 -12.83 -25.55 3.29
C THR A 294 -12.97 -25.46 1.77
N GLY A 295 -14.20 -25.39 1.23
CA GLY A 295 -14.50 -25.35 -0.20
C GLY A 295 -14.40 -23.97 -0.85
N LEU A 296 -14.35 -22.86 -0.09
CA LEU A 296 -14.31 -21.51 -0.67
C LEU A 296 -13.00 -21.27 -1.41
N ALA A 297 -13.09 -20.97 -2.70
CA ALA A 297 -11.95 -20.87 -3.60
C ALA A 297 -10.89 -19.87 -3.11
N VAL A 298 -11.29 -18.67 -2.71
CA VAL A 298 -10.37 -17.63 -2.23
C VAL A 298 -9.66 -18.01 -0.93
N LEU A 299 -10.28 -18.83 -0.07
CA LEU A 299 -9.64 -19.33 1.15
C LEU A 299 -8.81 -20.59 0.92
N ARG A 300 -9.20 -21.44 -0.05
CA ARG A 300 -8.52 -22.69 -0.37
C ARG A 300 -7.23 -22.48 -1.16
N HIS A 301 -7.23 -21.51 -2.11
CA HIS A 301 -6.11 -21.30 -3.00
C HIS A 301 -5.11 -20.23 -2.51
N THR A 302 -5.46 -19.49 -1.45
CA THR A 302 -4.54 -18.51 -0.84
C THR A 302 -3.52 -19.24 0.05
N ARG A 303 -2.23 -19.02 -0.23
CA ARG A 303 -1.09 -19.69 0.44
C ARG A 303 -0.60 -18.95 1.69
N THR A 304 -1.52 -18.34 2.43
CA THR A 304 -1.27 -17.74 3.74
C THR A 304 -2.54 -17.80 4.59
N ALA A 305 -2.49 -17.33 5.84
CA ALA A 305 -3.70 -17.24 6.66
C ALA A 305 -4.72 -16.32 5.97
N SER A 306 -5.88 -16.90 5.67
CA SER A 306 -6.94 -16.27 4.88
C SER A 306 -8.28 -16.36 5.58
N THR A 307 -9.07 -15.28 5.48
CA THR A 307 -10.43 -15.23 6.02
C THR A 307 -11.34 -14.39 5.15
N LEU A 308 -12.65 -14.63 5.26
CA LEU A 308 -13.71 -13.90 4.62
C LEU A 308 -14.72 -13.45 5.68
N THR A 309 -15.00 -12.16 5.74
CA THR A 309 -15.99 -11.62 6.68
C THR A 309 -17.27 -11.25 5.97
N GLU A 310 -18.40 -11.75 6.49
CA GLU A 310 -19.76 -11.40 6.13
C GLU A 310 -20.26 -10.35 7.13
N PHE A 311 -20.36 -9.09 6.69
CA PHE A 311 -20.71 -8.00 7.59
C PHE A 311 -22.15 -8.05 8.09
N GLY A 312 -23.06 -8.64 7.33
CA GLY A 312 -24.48 -8.76 7.65
C GLY A 312 -25.25 -9.33 6.47
N PHE A 313 -26.58 -9.31 6.52
CA PHE A 313 -27.44 -9.82 5.46
C PHE A 313 -28.05 -8.69 4.63
N ILE A 314 -27.75 -8.65 3.33
CA ILE A 314 -28.29 -7.65 2.41
C ILE A 314 -29.82 -7.74 2.26
N THR A 315 -30.39 -8.94 2.49
CA THR A 315 -31.83 -9.21 2.47
C THR A 315 -32.55 -8.69 3.72
N ASN A 316 -31.85 -8.46 4.82
CA ASN A 316 -32.38 -7.85 6.03
C ASN A 316 -32.43 -6.34 5.91
N LYS A 317 -33.63 -5.74 5.97
CA LYS A 317 -33.82 -4.29 5.75
C LYS A 317 -33.00 -3.40 6.71
N THR A 318 -32.96 -3.78 7.98
CA THR A 318 -32.22 -3.02 9.02
C THR A 318 -30.72 -3.09 8.80
N GLU A 319 -30.18 -4.30 8.58
CA GLU A 319 -28.75 -4.49 8.35
C GLU A 319 -28.29 -3.87 7.04
N ALA A 320 -29.08 -4.01 5.96
CA ALA A 320 -28.81 -3.39 4.67
C ALA A 320 -28.72 -1.84 4.77
N ALA A 321 -29.68 -1.23 5.47
CA ALA A 321 -29.66 0.23 5.72
C ALA A 321 -28.43 0.65 6.54
N SER A 322 -28.10 -0.10 7.59
CA SER A 322 -26.91 0.14 8.41
C SER A 322 -25.61 -0.03 7.61
N MET A 323 -25.49 -1.09 6.79
CA MET A 323 -24.30 -1.31 5.95
C MET A 323 -24.09 -0.19 4.95
N LYS A 324 -25.16 0.30 4.32
CA LYS A 324 -25.10 1.46 3.41
C LYS A 324 -24.62 2.74 4.12
N ALA A 325 -25.11 2.99 5.33
CA ALA A 325 -24.82 4.21 6.09
C ALA A 325 -23.44 4.21 6.77
N ASN A 326 -22.86 3.04 7.07
CA ASN A 326 -21.70 2.91 7.96
C ASN A 326 -20.46 2.29 7.27
N THR A 327 -20.30 2.43 5.97
CA THR A 327 -19.15 1.85 5.24
C THR A 327 -17.80 2.32 5.79
N ASP A 328 -17.68 3.58 6.19
CA ASP A 328 -16.43 4.11 6.78
C ASP A 328 -16.12 3.45 8.15
N LYS A 329 -17.14 3.20 8.99
CA LYS A 329 -16.99 2.49 10.26
C LYS A 329 -16.52 1.05 10.04
N TYR A 330 -17.08 0.37 9.04
CA TYR A 330 -16.71 -1.01 8.72
C TYR A 330 -15.32 -1.11 8.08
N GLY A 331 -14.97 -0.18 7.20
CA GLY A 331 -13.61 -0.05 6.67
C GLY A 331 -12.58 0.21 7.77
N LYS A 332 -12.90 1.05 8.75
CA LYS A 332 -12.05 1.29 9.93
C LYS A 332 -11.90 0.02 10.79
N ALA A 333 -12.96 -0.78 10.92
CA ALA A 333 -12.88 -2.06 11.63
C ALA A 333 -11.93 -3.05 10.93
N MET A 334 -11.99 -3.14 9.60
CA MET A 334 -11.02 -3.94 8.82
C MET A 334 -9.60 -3.45 9.07
N PHE A 335 -9.34 -2.15 8.97
CA PHE A 335 -8.03 -1.56 9.25
C PHE A 335 -7.54 -1.91 10.67
N ASN A 336 -8.36 -1.68 11.69
CA ASN A 336 -8.00 -1.93 13.08
C ASN A 336 -7.71 -3.42 13.34
N SER A 337 -8.46 -4.34 12.71
CA SER A 337 -8.23 -5.78 12.83
C SER A 337 -6.85 -6.18 12.28
N VAL A 338 -6.44 -5.60 11.15
CA VAL A 338 -5.13 -5.82 10.55
C VAL A 338 -4.01 -5.27 11.44
N VAL A 339 -4.15 -4.02 11.89
CA VAL A 339 -3.18 -3.37 12.78
C VAL A 339 -2.98 -4.21 14.04
N LYS A 340 -4.07 -4.62 14.69
CA LYS A 340 -4.02 -5.47 15.89
C LYS A 340 -3.31 -6.79 15.64
N MET A 341 -3.60 -7.45 14.51
CA MET A 341 -2.97 -8.73 14.19
C MET A 341 -1.46 -8.58 14.00
N PHE A 342 -0.98 -7.59 13.26
CA PHE A 342 0.45 -7.36 13.06
C PHE A 342 1.17 -6.90 14.35
N GLN A 343 0.48 -6.16 15.23
CA GLN A 343 1.02 -5.76 16.53
C GLN A 343 1.23 -6.96 17.45
N THR A 344 0.24 -7.86 17.51
CA THR A 344 0.28 -9.03 18.41
C THR A 344 1.02 -10.23 17.82
N ASN A 345 1.14 -10.29 16.49
CA ASN A 345 1.82 -11.36 15.75
C ASN A 345 2.66 -10.73 14.63
N PRO A 346 3.81 -10.12 14.95
CA PRO A 346 4.65 -9.47 13.95
C PRO A 346 5.08 -10.41 12.83
N SER A 347 5.22 -9.88 11.63
CA SER A 347 5.79 -10.64 10.51
C SER A 347 7.21 -11.09 10.82
N LYS A 348 7.54 -12.33 10.51
CA LYS A 348 8.89 -12.93 10.69
C LYS A 348 9.75 -12.75 9.44
N ARG A 349 9.88 -11.53 8.96
CA ARG A 349 10.68 -11.19 7.75
C ARG A 349 11.90 -10.37 8.08
#